data_bb58221627d8ca96d3fb437cc63df986
#
_entry.id   bb58221627d8ca96d3fb437cc63df986
#
_cell.length_a   1.000
_cell.length_b   1.000
_cell.length_c   1.000
_cell.angle_alpha   90.00
_cell.angle_beta   90.00
_cell.angle_gamma   90.00
#
_symmetry.space_group_name_H-M   'P 1'
#
loop_
_entity.id
_entity.type
_entity.pdbx_description
1 polymer ?
#
loop_
_entity_poly.entity_id
_entity_poly.type
_entity_poly.pdbx_seq_one_letter_code
_entity_poly.pdbx_strand_id
1 'polypeptide(L)'
;SKISKPLVDWTLKGLRILVIVLGSVAILELWGIRVGPVIAGLGLFGVAVALGAQDLFKNLISGIMILMEKRFTVGDVILVSGEVEGVVEQIGFRSTLVRRFDSTPVMVPNYKFAEQSVTNYTRRHHRRIRWLIGLEYRTTIDQLRIIRDNISTLIENDKEFAKNKNASFYVRIDSFSESSID
;
A
#
# COMPACT_ATOMS: atom_id res chain seq x y z
N SER A 1 3.36 7.07 24.66
CA SER A 1 3.93 5.73 24.51
C SER A 1 5.11 5.60 25.46
N LYS A 2 4.95 4.79 26.53
CA LYS A 2 6.07 4.48 27.43
C LYS A 2 7.01 3.53 26.70
N ILE A 3 8.18 4.02 26.28
CA ILE A 3 9.28 3.18 25.79
C ILE A 3 9.51 2.13 26.90
N SER A 4 9.45 0.85 26.54
CA SER A 4 9.60 -0.21 27.54
C SER A 4 10.99 -0.13 28.14
N LYS A 5 11.11 -0.18 29.48
CA LYS A 5 12.41 -0.15 30.19
C LYS A 5 13.46 -1.10 29.60
N PRO A 6 13.09 -2.35 29.22
CA PRO A 6 14.04 -3.25 28.57
C PRO A 6 14.66 -2.72 27.27
N LEU A 7 13.90 -1.98 26.44
CA LEU A 7 14.41 -1.42 25.18
C LEU A 7 15.49 -0.38 25.45
N VAL A 8 15.26 0.51 26.41
CA VAL A 8 16.25 1.54 26.81
C VAL A 8 17.51 0.88 27.34
N ASP A 9 17.39 -0.17 28.19
CA ASP A 9 18.53 -0.88 28.75
C ASP A 9 19.38 -1.56 27.66
N TRP A 10 18.73 -2.17 26.67
CA TRP A 10 19.42 -2.82 25.54
C TRP A 10 20.15 -1.80 24.65
N THR A 11 19.52 -0.65 24.35
CA THR A 11 20.15 0.40 23.55
C THR A 11 21.34 1.02 24.29
N LEU A 12 21.23 1.27 25.60
CA LEU A 12 22.33 1.78 26.41
C LEU A 12 23.49 0.79 26.49
N LYS A 13 23.21 -0.52 26.63
CA LYS A 13 24.27 -1.56 26.60
C LYS A 13 24.97 -1.58 25.24
N GLY A 14 24.24 -1.55 24.13
CA GLY A 14 24.83 -1.49 22.79
C GLY A 14 25.71 -0.26 22.59
N LEU A 15 25.24 0.93 23.00
CA LEU A 15 26.01 2.17 22.91
C LEU A 15 27.29 2.11 23.78
N ARG A 16 27.21 1.54 24.98
CA ARG A 16 28.37 1.35 25.87
C ARG A 16 29.41 0.46 25.22
N ILE A 17 29.01 -0.68 24.63
CA ILE A 17 29.93 -1.58 23.93
C ILE A 17 30.61 -0.83 22.77
N LEU A 18 29.86 -0.07 21.98
CA LEU A 18 30.42 0.70 20.87
C LEU A 18 31.47 1.70 21.35
N VAL A 19 31.19 2.46 22.42
CA VAL A 19 32.11 3.44 23.00
C VAL A 19 33.37 2.75 23.53
N ILE A 20 33.25 1.59 24.21
CA ILE A 20 34.39 0.82 24.71
C ILE A 20 35.27 0.34 23.55
N VAL A 21 34.68 -0.20 22.49
CA VAL A 21 35.40 -0.68 21.31
C VAL A 21 36.18 0.45 20.65
N LEU A 22 35.51 1.59 20.36
CA LEU A 22 36.15 2.75 19.72
C LEU A 22 37.25 3.35 20.62
N GLY A 23 37.00 3.46 21.92
CA GLY A 23 38.00 3.92 22.89
C GLY A 23 39.22 2.98 22.98
N SER A 24 39.00 1.67 22.97
CA SER A 24 40.10 0.70 22.97
C SER A 24 40.97 0.80 21.71
N VAL A 25 40.36 0.97 20.53
CA VAL A 25 41.06 1.18 19.26
C VAL A 25 41.93 2.44 19.33
N ALA A 26 41.35 3.56 19.82
CA ALA A 26 42.09 4.82 19.97
C ALA A 26 43.29 4.71 20.93
N ILE A 27 43.15 4.00 22.05
CA ILE A 27 44.23 3.76 23.00
C ILE A 27 45.35 2.91 22.38
N LEU A 28 45.02 1.86 21.65
CA LEU A 28 45.98 1.02 20.95
C LEU A 28 46.79 1.82 19.92
N GLU A 29 46.12 2.74 19.19
CA GLU A 29 46.79 3.64 18.23
C GLU A 29 47.82 4.54 18.91
N LEU A 30 47.48 5.14 20.09
CA LEU A 30 48.40 5.97 20.88
C LEU A 30 49.62 5.15 21.36
N TRP A 31 49.50 3.87 21.57
CA TRP A 31 50.59 3.00 21.92
C TRP A 31 51.43 2.55 20.72
N GLY A 32 51.13 3.07 19.51
CA GLY A 32 51.85 2.74 18.29
C GLY A 32 51.51 1.38 17.67
N ILE A 33 50.41 0.73 18.14
CA ILE A 33 49.93 -0.54 17.58
C ILE A 33 49.17 -0.24 16.30
N ARG A 34 49.45 -0.97 15.23
CA ARG A 34 48.74 -0.82 13.96
C ARG A 34 47.28 -1.27 14.07
N VAL A 35 46.34 -0.32 14.17
CA VAL A 35 44.89 -0.60 14.30
C VAL A 35 44.20 -0.87 12.98
N GLY A 36 44.87 -0.67 11.83
CA GLY A 36 44.29 -0.89 10.50
C GLY A 36 43.55 -2.21 10.33
N PRO A 37 44.13 -3.36 10.67
CA PRO A 37 43.44 -4.65 10.58
C PRO A 37 42.19 -4.74 11.48
N VAL A 38 42.24 -4.11 12.67
CA VAL A 38 41.10 -4.10 13.60
C VAL A 38 39.97 -3.28 13.03
N ILE A 39 40.27 -2.08 12.49
CA ILE A 39 39.29 -1.23 11.83
C ILE A 39 38.67 -1.92 10.61
N ALA A 40 39.51 -2.62 9.81
CA ALA A 40 39.02 -3.40 8.66
C ALA A 40 38.07 -4.52 9.11
N GLY A 41 38.41 -5.25 10.17
CA GLY A 41 37.53 -6.27 10.76
C GLY A 41 36.22 -5.71 11.29
N LEU A 42 36.26 -4.59 12.01
CA LEU A 42 35.05 -3.88 12.48
C LEU A 42 34.21 -3.40 11.32
N GLY A 43 34.80 -2.90 10.24
CA GLY A 43 34.13 -2.52 9.01
C GLY A 43 33.38 -3.68 8.36
N LEU A 44 34.03 -4.81 8.23
CA LEU A 44 33.41 -6.03 7.70
C LEU A 44 32.24 -6.52 8.58
N PHE A 45 32.47 -6.52 9.90
CA PHE A 45 31.37 -6.80 10.85
C PHE A 45 30.21 -5.84 10.72
N GLY A 46 30.48 -4.52 10.54
CA GLY A 46 29.47 -3.51 10.29
C GLY A 46 28.65 -3.79 9.04
N VAL A 47 29.29 -4.25 7.95
CA VAL A 47 28.58 -4.67 6.72
C VAL A 47 27.68 -5.87 7.00
N ALA A 48 28.13 -6.88 7.72
CA ALA A 48 27.30 -8.02 8.08
C ALA A 48 26.06 -7.64 8.90
N VAL A 49 26.24 -6.72 9.88
CA VAL A 49 25.13 -6.18 10.67
C VAL A 49 24.17 -5.36 9.79
N ALA A 50 24.68 -4.53 8.88
CA ALA A 50 23.88 -3.74 7.97
C ALA A 50 23.02 -4.62 7.04
N LEU A 51 23.60 -5.70 6.49
CA LEU A 51 22.85 -6.68 5.69
C LEU A 51 21.77 -7.39 6.52
N GLY A 52 22.09 -7.76 7.76
CA GLY A 52 21.09 -8.35 8.68
C GLY A 52 19.95 -7.39 9.05
N ALA A 53 20.20 -6.08 9.06
CA ALA A 53 19.21 -5.03 9.37
C ALA A 53 18.52 -4.46 8.13
N GLN A 54 18.84 -4.92 6.92
CA GLN A 54 18.36 -4.37 5.66
C GLN A 54 16.82 -4.25 5.59
N ASP A 55 16.11 -5.30 6.00
CA ASP A 55 14.65 -5.29 5.97
C ASP A 55 14.01 -4.26 6.91
N LEU A 56 14.65 -4.01 8.05
CA LEU A 56 14.22 -2.98 8.98
C LEU A 56 14.30 -1.59 8.33
N PHE A 57 15.46 -1.28 7.72
CA PHE A 57 15.66 0.00 7.03
C PHE A 57 14.73 0.16 5.82
N LYS A 58 14.53 -0.90 5.04
CA LYS A 58 13.62 -0.91 3.90
C LYS A 58 12.19 -0.55 4.33
N ASN A 59 11.71 -1.15 5.41
CA ASN A 59 10.37 -0.86 5.94
C ASN A 59 10.25 0.56 6.50
N LEU A 60 11.29 1.03 7.21
CA LEU A 60 11.33 2.37 7.76
C LEU A 60 11.27 3.44 6.67
N ILE A 61 12.14 3.33 5.66
CA ILE A 61 12.19 4.26 4.52
C ILE A 61 10.86 4.23 3.78
N SER A 62 10.30 3.05 3.52
CA SER A 62 8.99 2.92 2.87
C SER A 62 7.88 3.58 3.68
N GLY A 63 7.88 3.45 5.01
CA GLY A 63 6.91 4.10 5.88
C GLY A 63 6.99 5.63 5.81
N ILE A 64 8.21 6.18 5.80
CA ILE A 64 8.45 7.62 5.62
C ILE A 64 7.92 8.07 4.24
N MET A 65 8.22 7.32 3.17
CA MET A 65 7.76 7.65 1.82
C MET A 65 6.24 7.63 1.69
N ILE A 66 5.55 6.66 2.30
CA ILE A 66 4.08 6.62 2.34
C ILE A 66 3.52 7.93 2.91
N LEU A 67 4.10 8.41 4.03
CA LEU A 67 3.66 9.64 4.69
C LEU A 67 3.99 10.90 3.89
N MET A 68 5.17 10.94 3.25
CA MET A 68 5.61 12.09 2.45
C MET A 68 4.81 12.22 1.15
N GLU A 69 4.68 11.13 0.39
CA GLU A 69 3.98 11.12 -0.90
C GLU A 69 2.46 11.10 -0.72
N LYS A 70 1.98 10.78 0.47
CA LYS A 70 0.55 10.65 0.77
C LYS A 70 -0.20 9.77 -0.24
N ARG A 71 0.41 8.64 -0.64
CA ARG A 71 -0.21 7.69 -1.57
C ARG A 71 -1.58 7.25 -1.08
N PHE A 72 -1.69 7.05 0.23
CA PHE A 72 -2.93 6.85 0.97
C PHE A 72 -2.79 7.44 2.37
N THR A 73 -3.90 7.63 3.05
CA THR A 73 -3.97 8.15 4.41
C THR A 73 -4.84 7.23 5.28
N VAL A 74 -4.75 7.41 6.59
CA VAL A 74 -5.65 6.71 7.52
C VAL A 74 -7.09 7.03 7.17
N GLY A 75 -7.94 6.01 7.07
CA GLY A 75 -9.33 6.09 6.62
C GLY A 75 -9.54 5.79 5.14
N ASP A 76 -8.48 5.75 4.31
CA ASP A 76 -8.62 5.41 2.89
C ASP A 76 -8.90 3.90 2.70
N VAL A 77 -9.78 3.59 1.76
CA VAL A 77 -9.99 2.23 1.26
C VAL A 77 -8.97 1.94 0.18
N ILE A 78 -8.13 0.96 0.40
CA ILE A 78 -7.06 0.58 -0.52
C ILE A 78 -7.11 -0.89 -0.90
N LEU A 79 -6.62 -1.18 -2.10
CA LEU A 79 -6.30 -2.54 -2.57
C LEU A 79 -4.81 -2.59 -2.90
N VAL A 80 -4.12 -3.52 -2.29
CA VAL A 80 -2.73 -3.89 -2.62
C VAL A 80 -2.77 -5.27 -3.27
N SER A 81 -2.37 -5.35 -4.53
CA SER A 81 -2.48 -6.58 -5.32
C SER A 81 -1.81 -7.78 -4.63
N GLY A 82 -2.58 -8.85 -4.39
CA GLY A 82 -2.08 -10.09 -3.78
C GLY A 82 -1.84 -10.02 -2.27
N GLU A 83 -2.05 -8.88 -1.61
CA GLU A 83 -1.77 -8.70 -0.18
C GLU A 83 -3.04 -8.44 0.64
N VAL A 84 -3.71 -7.32 0.41
CA VAL A 84 -4.85 -6.90 1.23
C VAL A 84 -5.77 -5.93 0.51
N GLU A 85 -7.06 -6.02 0.81
CA GLU A 85 -8.07 -5.01 0.48
C GLU A 85 -8.80 -4.62 1.77
N GLY A 86 -8.93 -3.31 2.03
CA GLY A 86 -9.59 -2.82 3.24
C GLY A 86 -9.33 -1.35 3.53
N VAL A 87 -9.66 -0.95 4.75
CA VAL A 87 -9.52 0.41 5.27
C VAL A 87 -8.21 0.55 6.02
N VAL A 88 -7.42 1.57 5.72
CA VAL A 88 -6.19 1.89 6.46
C VAL A 88 -6.55 2.43 7.84
N GLU A 89 -6.17 1.73 8.91
CA GLU A 89 -6.43 2.19 10.28
C GLU A 89 -5.24 2.93 10.89
N GLN A 90 -4.03 2.45 10.63
CA GLN A 90 -2.83 3.05 11.20
C GLN A 90 -1.63 2.82 10.28
N ILE A 91 -0.85 3.87 10.05
CA ILE A 91 0.45 3.78 9.39
C ILE A 91 1.51 3.80 10.49
N GLY A 92 2.16 2.66 10.69
CA GLY A 92 3.20 2.50 11.69
C GLY A 92 4.61 2.63 11.10
N PHE A 93 5.61 2.53 11.96
CA PHE A 93 7.01 2.68 11.61
C PHE A 93 7.53 1.60 10.65
N ARG A 94 7.12 0.33 10.85
CA ARG A 94 7.53 -0.82 10.06
C ARG A 94 6.41 -1.41 9.22
N SER A 95 5.18 -1.27 9.67
CA SER A 95 4.00 -1.88 9.05
C SER A 95 2.80 -0.98 9.18
N THR A 96 1.89 -1.10 8.22
CA THR A 96 0.60 -0.42 8.19
C THR A 96 -0.49 -1.43 8.55
N LEU A 97 -1.40 -1.02 9.42
CA LEU A 97 -2.59 -1.78 9.82
C LEU A 97 -3.72 -1.47 8.85
N VAL A 98 -4.21 -2.49 8.17
CA VAL A 98 -5.36 -2.42 7.27
C VAL A 98 -6.44 -3.34 7.80
N ARG A 99 -7.66 -2.84 7.96
CA ARG A 99 -8.82 -3.63 8.33
C ARG A 99 -9.58 -4.06 7.09
N ARG A 100 -9.70 -5.37 6.91
CA ARG A 100 -10.49 -5.94 5.82
C ARG A 100 -11.99 -5.71 6.06
N PHE A 101 -12.78 -5.88 5.01
CA PHE A 101 -14.25 -5.72 5.10
C PHE A 101 -14.93 -6.79 5.98
N ASP A 102 -14.26 -7.92 6.23
CA ASP A 102 -14.67 -8.93 7.21
C ASP A 102 -14.26 -8.57 8.66
N SER A 103 -13.82 -7.32 8.89
CA SER A 103 -13.33 -6.81 10.17
C SER A 103 -11.99 -7.40 10.63
N THR A 104 -11.32 -8.23 9.85
CA THR A 104 -10.02 -8.80 10.19
C THR A 104 -8.91 -7.76 10.08
N PRO A 105 -8.12 -7.49 11.13
CA PRO A 105 -6.96 -6.62 11.06
C PRO A 105 -5.79 -7.35 10.38
N VAL A 106 -5.17 -6.72 9.38
CA VAL A 106 -4.00 -7.25 8.68
C VAL A 106 -2.85 -6.26 8.80
N MET A 107 -1.71 -6.73 9.30
CA MET A 107 -0.48 -5.95 9.41
C MET A 107 0.37 -6.19 8.17
N VAL A 108 0.46 -5.20 7.29
CA VAL A 108 1.24 -5.29 6.05
C VAL A 108 2.55 -4.54 6.23
N PRO A 109 3.73 -5.15 5.98
CA PRO A 109 5.01 -4.47 6.00
C PRO A 109 5.04 -3.29 5.03
N ASN A 110 5.59 -2.15 5.45
CA ASN A 110 5.54 -0.92 4.65
C ASN A 110 6.22 -1.05 3.28
N TYR A 111 7.26 -1.86 3.15
CA TYR A 111 7.95 -2.06 1.87
C TYR A 111 7.04 -2.65 0.79
N LYS A 112 6.02 -3.42 1.17
CA LYS A 112 5.04 -3.99 0.22
C LYS A 112 4.29 -2.90 -0.54
N PHE A 113 3.94 -1.80 0.13
CA PHE A 113 3.30 -0.65 -0.49
C PHE A 113 4.23 0.13 -1.44
N ALA A 114 5.55 -0.01 -1.26
CA ALA A 114 6.53 0.60 -2.15
C ALA A 114 6.78 -0.23 -3.42
N GLU A 115 6.71 -1.57 -3.31
CA GLU A 115 7.00 -2.49 -4.40
C GLU A 115 5.78 -2.86 -5.24
N GLN A 116 4.59 -2.82 -4.65
CA GLN A 116 3.35 -3.22 -5.32
C GLN A 116 2.50 -2.03 -5.72
N SER A 117 1.62 -2.27 -6.68
CA SER A 117 0.62 -1.27 -7.04
C SER A 117 -0.43 -1.13 -5.93
N VAL A 118 -0.67 0.12 -5.53
CA VAL A 118 -1.69 0.46 -4.54
C VAL A 118 -2.83 1.19 -5.26
N THR A 119 -4.01 0.59 -5.27
CA THR A 119 -5.22 1.22 -5.76
C THR A 119 -5.94 1.88 -4.59
N ASN A 120 -6.15 3.20 -4.67
CA ASN A 120 -6.87 3.96 -3.65
C ASN A 120 -8.31 4.21 -4.12
N TYR A 121 -9.26 3.51 -3.55
CA TYR A 121 -10.68 3.64 -3.92
C TYR A 121 -11.33 4.90 -3.36
N THR A 122 -10.84 5.44 -2.26
CA THR A 122 -11.38 6.68 -1.67
C THR A 122 -11.09 7.89 -2.54
N ARG A 123 -9.98 7.91 -3.27
CA ARG A 123 -9.55 9.05 -4.10
C ARG A 123 -10.05 8.99 -5.54
N ARG A 124 -10.90 8.03 -5.87
CA ARG A 124 -11.50 7.98 -7.22
C ARG A 124 -12.49 9.13 -7.40
N HIS A 125 -12.48 9.75 -8.55
CA HIS A 125 -13.41 10.82 -8.89
C HIS A 125 -14.79 10.28 -9.26
N HIS A 126 -14.84 9.12 -9.90
CA HIS A 126 -16.06 8.48 -10.35
C HIS A 126 -15.99 6.98 -10.17
N ARG A 127 -17.10 6.36 -9.81
CA ARG A 127 -17.25 4.92 -9.78
C ARG A 127 -17.78 4.45 -11.13
N ARG A 128 -17.07 3.56 -11.80
CA ARG A 128 -17.59 2.87 -12.97
C ARG A 128 -18.67 1.89 -12.53
N ILE A 129 -19.85 2.01 -13.15
CA ILE A 129 -20.94 1.07 -13.03
C ILE A 129 -21.02 0.32 -14.37
N ARG A 130 -21.08 -1.00 -14.33
CA ARG A 130 -21.34 -1.84 -15.48
C ARG A 130 -22.48 -2.77 -15.09
N TRP A 131 -23.60 -2.60 -15.74
CA TRP A 131 -24.75 -3.47 -15.60
C TRP A 131 -24.90 -4.30 -16.88
N LEU A 132 -25.09 -5.61 -16.75
CA LEU A 132 -25.51 -6.50 -17.79
C LEU A 132 -26.99 -6.77 -17.54
N ILE A 133 -27.84 -6.45 -18.51
CA ILE A 133 -29.28 -6.63 -18.44
C ILE A 133 -29.65 -7.63 -19.51
N GLY A 134 -29.92 -8.87 -19.11
CA GLY A 134 -30.30 -9.93 -20.03
C GLY A 134 -31.73 -9.76 -20.53
N LEU A 135 -31.92 -9.70 -21.85
CA LEU A 135 -33.20 -9.64 -22.52
C LEU A 135 -33.47 -10.94 -23.24
N GLU A 136 -34.74 -11.33 -23.32
CA GLU A 136 -35.14 -12.55 -24.04
C GLU A 136 -34.89 -12.44 -25.55
N TYR A 137 -34.52 -13.52 -26.20
CA TYR A 137 -34.33 -13.56 -27.66
C TYR A 137 -35.58 -13.27 -28.50
N ARG A 138 -36.77 -13.29 -27.86
CA ARG A 138 -38.03 -12.86 -28.49
C ARG A 138 -38.15 -11.34 -28.60
N THR A 139 -37.27 -10.57 -27.98
CA THR A 139 -37.28 -9.13 -28.04
C THR A 139 -36.97 -8.65 -29.45
N THR A 140 -37.88 -7.89 -30.04
CA THR A 140 -37.71 -7.37 -31.40
C THR A 140 -36.69 -6.22 -31.40
N ILE A 141 -36.12 -5.92 -32.57
CA ILE A 141 -35.16 -4.80 -32.75
C ILE A 141 -35.75 -3.47 -32.30
N ASP A 142 -37.05 -3.25 -32.58
CA ASP A 142 -37.70 -2.00 -32.18
C ASP A 142 -37.88 -1.90 -30.66
N GLN A 143 -38.19 -3.02 -30.00
CA GLN A 143 -38.21 -3.08 -28.54
C GLN A 143 -36.83 -2.84 -27.95
N LEU A 144 -35.76 -3.41 -28.51
CA LEU A 144 -34.39 -3.16 -28.07
C LEU A 144 -34.01 -1.69 -28.18
N ARG A 145 -34.41 -0.99 -29.26
CA ARG A 145 -34.20 0.45 -29.40
C ARG A 145 -34.92 1.23 -28.33
N ILE A 146 -36.20 0.93 -28.09
CA ILE A 146 -36.99 1.60 -27.05
C ILE A 146 -36.37 1.40 -25.66
N ILE A 147 -35.95 0.19 -25.33
CA ILE A 147 -35.29 -0.12 -24.04
C ILE A 147 -33.99 0.69 -23.91
N ARG A 148 -33.13 0.66 -24.93
CA ARG A 148 -31.89 1.45 -24.94
C ARG A 148 -32.14 2.94 -24.71
N ASP A 149 -33.09 3.51 -25.44
CA ASP A 149 -33.38 4.95 -25.37
C ASP A 149 -34.00 5.33 -24.02
N ASN A 150 -34.85 4.47 -23.45
CA ASN A 150 -35.40 4.68 -22.12
C ASN A 150 -34.32 4.62 -21.05
N ILE A 151 -33.37 3.67 -21.09
CA ILE A 151 -32.25 3.57 -20.16
C ILE A 151 -31.34 4.79 -20.31
N SER A 152 -31.03 5.20 -21.55
CA SER A 152 -30.22 6.38 -21.82
C SER A 152 -30.84 7.65 -21.23
N THR A 153 -32.15 7.83 -21.46
CA THR A 153 -32.92 8.97 -20.92
C THR A 153 -32.96 8.95 -19.38
N LEU A 154 -33.10 7.78 -18.78
CA LEU A 154 -33.06 7.63 -17.32
C LEU A 154 -31.71 8.07 -16.77
N ILE A 155 -30.60 7.59 -17.34
CA ILE A 155 -29.24 7.97 -16.92
C ILE A 155 -29.00 9.46 -17.13
N GLU A 156 -29.48 10.04 -18.25
CA GLU A 156 -29.33 11.47 -18.53
C GLU A 156 -30.11 12.36 -17.58
N ASN A 157 -31.25 11.93 -17.12
CA ASN A 157 -32.10 12.71 -16.23
C ASN A 157 -31.76 12.56 -14.75
N ASP A 158 -31.11 11.49 -14.38
CA ASP A 158 -30.73 11.23 -13.00
C ASP A 158 -29.51 12.07 -12.59
N LYS A 159 -29.60 12.69 -11.40
CA LYS A 159 -28.55 13.57 -10.85
C LYS A 159 -27.39 12.80 -10.22
N GLU A 160 -27.58 11.54 -9.90
CA GLU A 160 -26.55 10.71 -9.27
C GLU A 160 -25.50 10.21 -10.27
N PHE A 161 -25.85 10.17 -11.56
CA PHE A 161 -24.89 9.84 -12.60
C PHE A 161 -24.04 11.05 -12.99
N ALA A 162 -22.72 10.84 -13.07
CA ALA A 162 -21.78 11.91 -13.43
C ALA A 162 -21.98 12.36 -14.88
N LYS A 163 -22.17 13.67 -15.09
CA LYS A 163 -22.44 14.30 -16.39
C LYS A 163 -21.33 15.24 -16.85
N ASN A 164 -20.08 14.90 -16.58
CA ASN A 164 -18.98 15.75 -16.98
C ASN A 164 -18.21 15.14 -18.19
N LYS A 165 -17.36 15.97 -18.82
CA LYS A 165 -16.55 15.54 -19.98
C LYS A 165 -15.69 14.30 -19.75
N ASN A 166 -15.41 13.97 -18.50
CA ASN A 166 -14.57 12.84 -18.10
C ASN A 166 -15.38 11.59 -17.71
N ALA A 167 -16.71 11.66 -17.68
CA ALA A 167 -17.62 10.55 -17.39
C ALA A 167 -18.55 10.36 -18.58
N SER A 168 -18.18 9.50 -19.51
CA SER A 168 -19.05 9.08 -20.61
C SER A 168 -19.87 7.85 -20.18
N PHE A 169 -21.10 7.78 -20.60
CA PHE A 169 -21.91 6.58 -20.51
C PHE A 169 -22.34 6.13 -21.90
N TYR A 170 -22.64 4.89 -22.04
CA TYR A 170 -23.23 4.31 -23.24
C TYR A 170 -24.10 3.10 -22.89
N VAL A 171 -25.18 2.93 -23.63
CA VAL A 171 -26.06 1.78 -23.57
C VAL A 171 -25.97 1.08 -24.90
N ARG A 172 -25.52 -0.16 -24.91
CA ARG A 172 -25.32 -0.95 -26.14
C ARG A 172 -25.57 -2.43 -25.87
N ILE A 173 -25.80 -3.18 -26.92
CA ILE A 173 -25.74 -4.64 -26.87
C ILE A 173 -24.26 -5.03 -26.67
N ASP A 174 -23.96 -5.77 -25.62
CA ASP A 174 -22.61 -6.21 -25.26
C ASP A 174 -22.30 -7.58 -25.88
N SER A 175 -23.21 -8.53 -25.72
CA SER A 175 -23.04 -9.91 -26.21
C SER A 175 -24.37 -10.62 -26.43
N PHE A 176 -24.31 -11.74 -27.15
CA PHE A 176 -25.37 -12.70 -27.27
C PHE A 176 -24.98 -13.94 -26.46
N SER A 177 -25.60 -14.11 -25.31
CA SER A 177 -25.35 -15.24 -24.40
C SER A 177 -26.21 -16.45 -24.75
N GLU A 178 -26.04 -17.59 -24.09
CA GLU A 178 -26.78 -18.81 -24.36
C GLU A 178 -28.31 -18.65 -24.22
N SER A 179 -28.76 -17.76 -23.33
CA SER A 179 -30.18 -17.58 -23.00
C SER A 179 -30.66 -16.13 -23.05
N SER A 180 -29.79 -15.15 -23.33
CA SER A 180 -30.12 -13.72 -23.30
C SER A 180 -29.32 -12.90 -24.31
N ILE A 181 -29.87 -11.74 -24.65
CA ILE A 181 -29.19 -10.60 -25.31
C ILE A 181 -28.76 -9.67 -24.18
N ASP A 182 -27.48 -9.48 -24.00
CA ASP A 182 -26.90 -8.69 -22.90
C ASP A 182 -26.50 -7.28 -23.34
#